data_2ae201979514cbdce80d47419c277a6b
#
_entry.id   2ae201979514cbdce80d47419c277a6b
#
_cell.length_a   1.000
_cell.length_b   1.000
_cell.length_c   1.000
_cell.angle_alpha   90.00
_cell.angle_beta   90.00
_cell.angle_gamma   90.00
#
_symmetry.space_group_name_H-M   'P 1'
#
loop_
_entity.id
_entity.type
_entity.pdbx_description
1 polymer ?
#
loop_
_entity_poly.entity_id
_entity_poly.type
_entity_poly.pdbx_seq_one_letter_code
_entity_poly.pdbx_strand_id
1 'polypeptide(L)'
;WKNLGPRIDVPAPDVGTTPQMMGWMMDEYCKLTGQYVPGVITGKPVGSGGSLGRTEATGYGVIYHLREAMAHLKLDPKKCSAAVQGFGNVAQYAALGFTEILGGKVVCVSCYDRHDKTSYTFFRPDGINPAFLKSITDQYGTVDKQKAKDAGYLVEAGDAWISKDVDVLIPAALEGQITAETVGRI
;
A
#
# COMPACT_ATOMS: atom_id res chain seq x y z
N TRP A 1 -16.41 -16.08 -19.43
CA TRP A 1 -16.92 -16.68 -18.19
C TRP A 1 -16.72 -18.19 -18.12
N LYS A 2 -16.69 -18.90 -19.28
CA LYS A 2 -16.58 -20.38 -19.33
C LYS A 2 -15.32 -20.96 -18.65
N ASN A 3 -14.25 -20.16 -18.57
CA ASN A 3 -12.97 -20.56 -17.94
C ASN A 3 -12.81 -20.05 -16.51
N LEU A 4 -13.87 -19.45 -15.93
CA LEU A 4 -13.88 -18.94 -14.58
C LEU A 4 -14.83 -19.75 -13.71
N GLY A 5 -14.54 -19.80 -12.42
CA GLY A 5 -15.42 -20.42 -11.43
C GLY A 5 -14.64 -20.91 -10.22
N PRO A 6 -15.33 -21.17 -9.09
CA PRO A 6 -14.67 -21.58 -7.84
C PRO A 6 -13.82 -22.85 -7.92
N ARG A 7 -14.04 -23.66 -8.96
CA ARG A 7 -13.31 -24.93 -9.19
C ARG A 7 -12.44 -24.92 -10.46
N ILE A 8 -12.33 -23.78 -11.14
CA ILE A 8 -11.60 -23.67 -12.40
C ILE A 8 -10.50 -22.64 -12.23
N ASP A 9 -10.85 -21.35 -12.28
CA ASP A 9 -9.95 -20.25 -12.09
C ASP A 9 -10.67 -19.10 -11.37
N VAL A 10 -10.03 -18.52 -10.33
CA VAL A 10 -10.60 -17.49 -9.48
C VAL A 10 -9.79 -16.22 -9.62
N PRO A 11 -10.28 -15.22 -10.37
CA PRO A 11 -9.63 -13.92 -10.47
C PRO A 11 -9.52 -13.20 -9.13
N ALA A 12 -8.52 -12.32 -9.02
CA ALA A 12 -8.25 -11.49 -7.87
C ALA A 12 -8.04 -10.02 -8.28
N PRO A 13 -8.24 -9.06 -7.38
CA PRO A 13 -7.88 -7.67 -7.64
C PRO A 13 -6.36 -7.50 -7.74
N ASP A 14 -5.94 -6.62 -8.63
CA ASP A 14 -4.56 -6.25 -8.86
C ASP A 14 -4.47 -4.74 -9.16
N VAL A 15 -3.32 -4.26 -9.63
CA VAL A 15 -3.07 -2.84 -9.90
C VAL A 15 -4.21 -2.21 -10.71
N GLY A 16 -4.71 -1.07 -10.22
CA GLY A 16 -5.77 -0.30 -10.88
C GLY A 16 -7.18 -0.85 -10.73
N THR A 17 -7.38 -1.95 -10.00
CA THR A 17 -8.72 -2.50 -9.72
C THR A 17 -9.22 -2.13 -8.33
N THR A 18 -10.54 -2.22 -8.14
CA THR A 18 -11.21 -1.88 -6.89
C THR A 18 -12.16 -2.99 -6.45
N PRO A 19 -12.55 -3.06 -5.16
CA PRO A 19 -13.58 -3.98 -4.69
C PRO A 19 -14.90 -3.86 -5.43
N GLN A 20 -15.26 -2.64 -5.86
CA GLN A 20 -16.46 -2.40 -6.65
C GLN A 20 -16.40 -3.10 -8.02
N MET A 21 -15.26 -3.04 -8.70
CA MET A 21 -15.06 -3.77 -9.97
C MET A 21 -15.18 -5.27 -9.78
N MET A 22 -14.64 -5.81 -8.68
CA MET A 22 -14.81 -7.23 -8.34
C MET A 22 -16.29 -7.60 -8.14
N GLY A 23 -17.05 -6.70 -7.50
CA GLY A 23 -18.49 -6.85 -7.36
C GLY A 23 -19.23 -6.88 -8.68
N TRP A 24 -18.88 -5.99 -9.61
CA TRP A 24 -19.47 -5.98 -10.97
C TRP A 24 -19.14 -7.24 -11.76
N MET A 25 -17.90 -7.72 -11.67
CA MET A 25 -17.48 -8.97 -12.35
C MET A 25 -18.25 -10.17 -11.80
N MET A 26 -18.47 -10.25 -10.48
CA MET A 26 -19.27 -11.30 -9.86
C MET A 26 -20.74 -11.23 -10.34
N ASP A 27 -21.32 -10.03 -10.31
CA ASP A 27 -22.72 -9.81 -10.72
C ASP A 27 -22.95 -10.27 -12.17
N GLU A 28 -22.07 -9.88 -13.09
CA GLU A 28 -22.13 -10.29 -14.48
C GLU A 28 -21.96 -11.80 -14.65
N TYR A 29 -21.01 -12.41 -13.92
CA TYR A 29 -20.84 -13.87 -13.94
C TYR A 29 -22.10 -14.60 -13.47
N CYS A 30 -22.74 -14.13 -12.38
CA CYS A 30 -23.97 -14.71 -11.87
C CYS A 30 -25.13 -14.61 -12.89
N LYS A 31 -25.24 -13.47 -13.60
CA LYS A 31 -26.23 -13.32 -14.70
C LYS A 31 -25.98 -14.31 -15.84
N LEU A 32 -24.75 -14.44 -16.27
CA LEU A 32 -24.38 -15.35 -17.38
C LEU A 32 -24.58 -16.82 -17.04
N THR A 33 -24.42 -17.21 -15.78
CA THR A 33 -24.59 -18.60 -15.32
C THR A 33 -25.98 -18.91 -14.82
N GLY A 34 -26.79 -17.89 -14.55
CA GLY A 34 -28.10 -18.05 -13.92
C GLY A 34 -28.05 -18.51 -12.45
N GLN A 35 -26.87 -18.43 -11.80
CA GLN A 35 -26.64 -18.90 -10.43
C GLN A 35 -25.90 -17.86 -9.61
N TYR A 36 -26.19 -17.79 -8.31
CA TYR A 36 -25.42 -16.98 -7.37
C TYR A 36 -24.13 -17.71 -6.97
N VAL A 37 -22.99 -17.25 -7.45
CA VAL A 37 -21.67 -17.89 -7.28
C VAL A 37 -20.65 -16.90 -6.70
N PRO A 38 -20.74 -16.55 -5.41
CA PRO A 38 -19.85 -15.55 -4.82
C PRO A 38 -18.38 -15.99 -4.76
N GLY A 39 -18.11 -17.28 -4.88
CA GLY A 39 -16.75 -17.82 -4.92
C GLY A 39 -16.00 -17.62 -6.24
N VAL A 40 -16.61 -17.00 -7.26
CA VAL A 40 -15.96 -16.82 -8.57
C VAL A 40 -14.79 -15.84 -8.56
N ILE A 41 -14.76 -14.89 -7.63
CA ILE A 41 -13.74 -13.84 -7.58
C ILE A 41 -13.47 -13.43 -6.14
N THR A 42 -12.21 -13.05 -5.84
CA THR A 42 -11.82 -12.50 -4.54
C THR A 42 -11.94 -10.96 -4.50
N GLY A 43 -11.72 -10.36 -3.35
CA GLY A 43 -11.58 -8.90 -3.21
C GLY A 43 -12.84 -8.06 -3.41
N LYS A 44 -14.01 -8.68 -3.58
CA LYS A 44 -15.29 -7.98 -3.63
C LYS A 44 -15.69 -7.42 -2.25
N PRO A 45 -16.62 -6.46 -2.18
CA PRO A 45 -17.10 -5.91 -0.91
C PRO A 45 -17.61 -7.01 0.03
N VAL A 46 -17.38 -6.85 1.34
CA VAL A 46 -17.82 -7.82 2.36
C VAL A 46 -19.32 -8.08 2.29
N GLY A 47 -20.14 -7.03 2.10
CA GLY A 47 -21.60 -7.15 1.93
C GLY A 47 -22.02 -7.95 0.69
N SER A 48 -21.13 -8.17 -0.27
CA SER A 48 -21.33 -9.00 -1.47
C SER A 48 -20.66 -10.37 -1.36
N GLY A 49 -20.38 -10.85 -0.15
CA GLY A 49 -19.71 -12.13 0.09
C GLY A 49 -18.19 -12.07 -0.01
N GLY A 50 -17.57 -10.90 0.14
CA GLY A 50 -16.12 -10.71 0.30
C GLY A 50 -15.63 -11.12 1.68
N SER A 51 -14.34 -11.43 1.81
CA SER A 51 -13.70 -11.80 3.07
C SER A 51 -13.24 -10.57 3.84
N LEU A 52 -13.36 -10.60 5.16
CA LEU A 52 -12.70 -9.64 6.04
C LEU A 52 -11.17 -9.76 5.91
N GLY A 53 -10.46 -8.66 6.12
CA GLY A 53 -9.00 -8.65 6.13
C GLY A 53 -8.35 -8.54 4.74
N ARG A 54 -9.10 -8.63 3.64
CA ARG A 54 -8.50 -8.55 2.29
C ARG A 54 -7.88 -7.19 1.99
N THR A 55 -8.48 -6.11 2.50
CA THR A 55 -8.02 -4.75 2.23
C THR A 55 -6.62 -4.51 2.79
N GLU A 56 -6.37 -4.92 4.01
CA GLU A 56 -5.11 -4.74 4.72
C GLU A 56 -4.09 -5.86 4.51
N ALA A 57 -4.50 -6.99 3.96
CA ALA A 57 -3.72 -8.23 3.92
C ALA A 57 -2.33 -8.07 3.29
N THR A 58 -2.21 -7.34 2.18
CA THR A 58 -0.91 -7.18 1.51
C THR A 58 0.03 -6.33 2.34
N GLY A 59 -0.43 -5.18 2.84
CA GLY A 59 0.38 -4.29 3.68
C GLY A 59 0.80 -4.94 4.99
N TYR A 60 -0.13 -5.59 5.69
CA TYR A 60 0.21 -6.31 6.93
C TYR A 60 1.07 -7.55 6.66
N GLY A 61 0.91 -8.21 5.51
CA GLY A 61 1.78 -9.29 5.10
C GLY A 61 3.25 -8.87 5.01
N VAL A 62 3.53 -7.69 4.43
CA VAL A 62 4.87 -7.08 4.44
C VAL A 62 5.38 -6.93 5.86
N ILE A 63 4.55 -6.42 6.78
CA ILE A 63 4.94 -6.16 8.17
C ILE A 63 5.23 -7.45 8.94
N TYR A 64 4.45 -8.51 8.72
CA TYR A 64 4.72 -9.80 9.36
C TYR A 64 6.02 -10.43 8.87
N HIS A 65 6.32 -10.35 7.57
CA HIS A 65 7.61 -10.81 7.04
C HIS A 65 8.78 -9.96 7.56
N LEU A 66 8.59 -8.64 7.60
CA LEU A 66 9.59 -7.72 8.13
C LEU A 66 9.88 -7.98 9.60
N ARG A 67 8.87 -8.28 10.42
CA ARG A 67 9.03 -8.65 11.83
C ARG A 67 9.98 -9.84 11.99
N GLU A 68 9.77 -10.90 11.20
CA GLU A 68 10.62 -12.09 11.24
C GLU A 68 12.03 -11.80 10.73
N ALA A 69 12.17 -11.01 9.65
CA ALA A 69 13.47 -10.58 9.13
C ALA A 69 14.25 -9.76 10.16
N MET A 70 13.61 -8.79 10.81
CA MET A 70 14.23 -7.97 11.86
C MET A 70 14.65 -8.80 13.06
N ALA A 71 13.83 -9.77 13.49
CA ALA A 71 14.19 -10.70 14.55
C ALA A 71 15.43 -11.55 14.18
N HIS A 72 15.50 -12.04 12.95
CA HIS A 72 16.66 -12.77 12.44
C HIS A 72 17.93 -11.91 12.43
N LEU A 73 17.81 -10.65 12.02
CA LEU A 73 18.91 -9.68 11.99
C LEU A 73 19.23 -9.08 13.36
N LYS A 74 18.49 -9.43 14.41
CA LYS A 74 18.60 -8.88 15.77
C LYS A 74 18.41 -7.37 15.84
N LEU A 75 17.56 -6.84 14.97
CA LEU A 75 17.15 -5.43 14.99
C LEU A 75 15.95 -5.25 15.93
N ASP A 76 16.00 -4.20 16.76
CA ASP A 76 14.86 -3.79 17.59
C ASP A 76 13.94 -2.89 16.74
N PRO A 77 12.75 -3.35 16.33
CA PRO A 77 11.87 -2.55 15.47
C PRO A 77 11.53 -1.17 16.06
N LYS A 78 11.46 -1.06 17.39
CA LYS A 78 11.12 0.20 18.08
C LYS A 78 12.19 1.29 17.94
N LYS A 79 13.39 0.90 17.56
CA LYS A 79 14.50 1.82 17.31
C LYS A 79 14.73 2.09 15.83
N CYS A 80 14.00 1.40 14.96
CA CYS A 80 14.17 1.49 13.51
C CYS A 80 13.27 2.54 12.90
N SER A 81 13.80 3.18 11.88
CA SER A 81 13.11 4.09 10.98
C SER A 81 12.82 3.43 9.62
N ALA A 82 11.77 3.89 8.96
CA ALA A 82 11.41 3.38 7.64
C ALA A 82 11.03 4.49 6.66
N ALA A 83 11.36 4.25 5.38
CA ALA A 83 10.81 5.00 4.26
C ALA A 83 9.98 4.08 3.36
N VAL A 84 8.81 4.54 2.95
CA VAL A 84 7.84 3.77 2.18
C VAL A 84 7.64 4.38 0.81
N GLN A 85 7.80 3.59 -0.24
CA GLN A 85 7.44 4.00 -1.59
C GLN A 85 5.94 3.86 -1.81
N GLY A 86 5.32 4.93 -2.30
CA GLY A 86 3.89 4.97 -2.55
C GLY A 86 3.07 5.34 -1.32
N PHE A 87 1.78 5.66 -1.54
CA PHE A 87 0.80 5.83 -0.48
C PHE A 87 -0.59 5.32 -0.88
N GLY A 88 -0.60 4.29 -1.76
CA GLY A 88 -1.79 3.50 -2.09
C GLY A 88 -2.13 2.49 -0.98
N ASN A 89 -2.99 1.54 -1.29
CA ASN A 89 -3.49 0.56 -0.31
C ASN A 89 -2.37 -0.17 0.44
N VAL A 90 -1.42 -0.76 -0.27
CA VAL A 90 -0.32 -1.53 0.33
C VAL A 90 0.54 -0.65 1.23
N ALA A 91 0.96 0.51 0.72
CA ALA A 91 1.83 1.44 1.43
C ALA A 91 1.17 2.01 2.69
N GLN A 92 -0.12 2.35 2.65
CA GLN A 92 -0.86 2.84 3.82
C GLN A 92 -0.88 1.80 4.95
N TYR A 93 -1.20 0.54 4.64
CA TYR A 93 -1.24 -0.51 5.66
C TYR A 93 0.15 -0.98 6.09
N ALA A 94 1.15 -0.93 5.22
CA ALA A 94 2.54 -1.14 5.62
C ALA A 94 3.03 -0.05 6.58
N ALA A 95 2.75 1.22 6.28
CA ALA A 95 3.11 2.33 7.17
C ALA A 95 2.39 2.25 8.52
N LEU A 96 1.08 1.97 8.53
CA LEU A 96 0.31 1.74 9.76
C LEU A 96 0.89 0.57 10.56
N GLY A 97 1.10 -0.57 9.93
CA GLY A 97 1.61 -1.75 10.62
C GLY A 97 3.04 -1.59 11.13
N PHE A 98 3.90 -0.84 10.44
CA PHE A 98 5.25 -0.54 10.93
C PHE A 98 5.21 0.27 12.23
N THR A 99 4.29 1.22 12.35
CA THR A 99 4.13 2.03 13.55
C THR A 99 3.33 1.31 14.65
N GLU A 100 2.21 0.69 14.33
CA GLU A 100 1.26 0.17 15.32
C GLU A 100 1.60 -1.25 15.77
N ILE A 101 2.11 -2.11 14.86
CA ILE A 101 2.44 -3.51 15.16
C ILE A 101 3.89 -3.65 15.59
N LEU A 102 4.83 -3.03 14.86
CA LEU A 102 6.26 -3.13 15.16
C LEU A 102 6.73 -2.07 16.15
N GLY A 103 6.01 -0.96 16.28
CA GLY A 103 6.39 0.17 17.15
C GLY A 103 7.54 1.00 16.58
N GLY A 104 7.90 0.82 15.33
CA GLY A 104 8.94 1.57 14.64
C GLY A 104 8.45 2.94 14.15
N LYS A 105 9.31 3.69 13.48
CA LYS A 105 9.04 5.05 13.05
C LYS A 105 9.07 5.14 11.52
N VAL A 106 7.94 5.38 10.87
CA VAL A 106 7.94 5.78 9.46
C VAL A 106 8.29 7.26 9.39
N VAL A 107 9.37 7.62 8.71
CA VAL A 107 9.82 9.03 8.57
C VAL A 107 9.57 9.60 7.19
N CYS A 108 9.34 8.73 6.20
CA CYS A 108 9.19 9.12 4.81
C CYS A 108 8.16 8.27 4.09
N VAL A 109 7.30 8.89 3.29
CA VAL A 109 6.50 8.22 2.28
C VAL A 109 6.63 8.96 0.96
N SER A 110 6.50 8.26 -0.16
CA SER A 110 6.34 8.90 -1.46
C SER A 110 4.91 8.70 -1.98
N CYS A 111 4.50 9.55 -2.92
CA CYS A 111 3.18 9.48 -3.51
C CYS A 111 3.23 10.04 -4.93
N TYR A 112 2.65 9.34 -5.89
CA TYR A 112 2.47 9.86 -7.24
C TYR A 112 1.24 10.77 -7.30
N ASP A 113 1.44 12.01 -7.72
CA ASP A 113 0.36 12.96 -7.94
C ASP A 113 -0.08 12.89 -9.40
N ARG A 114 -1.33 12.49 -9.62
CA ARG A 114 -1.92 12.33 -10.96
C ARG A 114 -2.17 13.67 -11.65
N HIS A 115 -2.36 14.74 -10.89
CA HIS A 115 -2.59 16.08 -11.42
C HIS A 115 -1.29 16.67 -11.97
N ASP A 116 -0.22 16.57 -11.19
CA ASP A 116 1.10 17.08 -11.58
C ASP A 116 1.90 16.07 -12.41
N LYS A 117 1.44 14.82 -12.50
CA LYS A 117 2.10 13.69 -13.18
C LYS A 117 3.54 13.48 -12.71
N THR A 118 3.78 13.67 -11.42
CA THR A 118 5.08 13.49 -10.80
C THR A 118 4.95 12.89 -9.41
N SER A 119 6.04 12.30 -8.91
CA SER A 119 6.11 11.82 -7.53
C SER A 119 6.47 12.94 -6.57
N TYR A 120 5.98 12.84 -5.35
CA TYR A 120 6.36 13.70 -4.22
C TYR A 120 6.77 12.84 -3.05
N THR A 121 7.76 13.31 -2.32
CA THR A 121 8.23 12.71 -1.08
C THR A 121 7.77 13.57 0.10
N PHE A 122 7.11 12.94 1.06
CA PHE A 122 6.65 13.54 2.31
C PHE A 122 7.56 13.03 3.43
N PHE A 123 8.27 13.94 4.07
CA PHE A 123 9.28 13.59 5.05
C PHE A 123 9.03 14.32 6.37
N ARG A 124 9.19 13.62 7.49
CA ARG A 124 9.14 14.17 8.84
C ARG A 124 10.08 13.38 9.74
N PRO A 125 11.21 13.96 10.20
CA PRO A 125 12.22 13.26 11.02
C PRO A 125 11.67 12.67 12.32
N ASP A 126 10.72 13.36 12.94
CA ASP A 126 10.09 12.93 14.19
C ASP A 126 9.08 11.80 14.02
N GLY A 127 8.83 11.41 12.80
CA GLY A 127 7.87 10.39 12.41
C GLY A 127 6.63 10.96 11.73
N ILE A 128 6.17 10.23 10.74
CA ILE A 128 4.93 10.47 10.02
C ILE A 128 3.77 9.89 10.84
N ASN A 129 2.63 10.56 10.83
CA ASN A 129 1.37 9.97 11.25
C ASN A 129 0.64 9.39 10.02
N PRO A 130 0.66 8.06 9.81
CA PRO A 130 0.05 7.46 8.62
C PRO A 130 -1.47 7.67 8.55
N ALA A 131 -2.15 7.70 9.70
CA ALA A 131 -3.59 7.93 9.76
C ALA A 131 -3.94 9.37 9.33
N PHE A 132 -3.15 10.36 9.75
CA PHE A 132 -3.31 11.73 9.29
C PHE A 132 -3.09 11.85 7.79
N LEU A 133 -1.99 11.33 7.26
CA LEU A 133 -1.73 11.37 5.81
C LEU A 133 -2.85 10.69 5.02
N LYS A 134 -3.36 9.56 5.52
CA LYS A 134 -4.52 8.88 4.92
C LYS A 134 -5.75 9.79 4.89
N SER A 135 -6.01 10.56 5.94
CA SER A 135 -7.18 11.46 6.02
C SER A 135 -7.12 12.62 5.03
N ILE A 136 -5.93 12.99 4.55
CA ILE A 136 -5.72 14.03 3.54
C ILE A 136 -5.35 13.47 2.16
N THR A 137 -5.57 12.17 1.95
CA THR A 137 -5.36 11.48 0.68
C THR A 137 -6.69 11.36 -0.05
N ASP A 138 -6.70 11.65 -1.34
CA ASP A 138 -7.89 11.52 -2.18
C ASP A 138 -8.17 10.04 -2.54
N GLN A 139 -9.30 9.81 -3.23
CA GLN A 139 -9.71 8.48 -3.68
C GLN A 139 -8.73 7.82 -4.67
N TYR A 140 -7.80 8.57 -5.24
CA TYR A 140 -6.79 8.10 -6.19
C TYR A 140 -5.43 7.84 -5.55
N GLY A 141 -5.30 8.09 -4.25
CA GLY A 141 -4.06 7.91 -3.49
C GLY A 141 -3.13 9.14 -3.52
N THR A 142 -3.61 10.31 -3.99
CA THR A 142 -2.83 11.55 -3.99
C THR A 142 -2.95 12.25 -2.64
N VAL A 143 -1.84 12.49 -1.98
CA VAL A 143 -1.78 13.23 -0.70
C VAL A 143 -1.85 14.73 -0.97
N ASP A 144 -2.68 15.44 -0.21
CA ASP A 144 -2.79 16.91 -0.26
C ASP A 144 -1.48 17.55 0.26
N LYS A 145 -0.70 18.09 -0.68
CA LYS A 145 0.62 18.70 -0.40
C LYS A 145 0.54 19.90 0.52
N GLN A 146 -0.50 20.73 0.39
CA GLN A 146 -0.62 21.92 1.21
C GLN A 146 -0.96 21.55 2.65
N LYS A 147 -1.94 20.68 2.85
CA LYS A 147 -2.29 20.22 4.20
C LYS A 147 -1.14 19.47 4.88
N ALA A 148 -0.33 18.73 4.12
CA ALA A 148 0.86 18.11 4.64
C ALA A 148 1.90 19.15 5.10
N LYS A 149 2.17 20.18 4.28
CA LYS A 149 3.07 21.30 4.67
C LYS A 149 2.59 22.04 5.90
N ASP A 150 1.30 22.33 5.97
CA ASP A 150 0.68 23.03 7.11
C ASP A 150 0.79 22.21 8.41
N ALA A 151 0.85 20.87 8.28
CA ALA A 151 1.09 19.94 9.38
C ALA A 151 2.59 19.70 9.68
N GLY A 152 3.49 20.46 9.06
CA GLY A 152 4.94 20.42 9.35
C GLY A 152 5.70 19.30 8.61
N TYR A 153 5.14 18.76 7.50
CA TYR A 153 5.89 17.84 6.65
C TYR A 153 6.73 18.60 5.64
N LEU A 154 7.96 18.13 5.40
CA LEU A 154 8.75 18.54 4.26
C LEU A 154 8.20 17.81 3.03
N VAL A 155 7.89 18.55 1.98
CA VAL A 155 7.33 18.01 0.74
C VAL A 155 8.28 18.37 -0.41
N GLU A 156 8.89 17.34 -0.99
CA GLU A 156 9.87 17.45 -2.06
C GLU A 156 9.33 16.75 -3.32
N ALA A 157 9.55 17.34 -4.50
CA ALA A 157 9.27 16.66 -5.76
C ALA A 157 10.31 15.57 -6.04
N GLY A 158 9.88 14.46 -6.64
CA GLY A 158 10.75 13.35 -7.03
C GLY A 158 10.78 12.21 -6.02
N ASP A 159 11.71 11.28 -6.27
CA ASP A 159 11.84 10.00 -5.56
C ASP A 159 12.91 10.03 -4.46
N ALA A 160 12.90 11.10 -3.65
CA ALA A 160 13.88 11.25 -2.57
C ALA A 160 13.72 10.19 -1.44
N TRP A 161 12.62 9.44 -1.43
CA TRP A 161 12.36 8.36 -0.45
C TRP A 161 13.47 7.31 -0.43
N ILE A 162 14.04 6.96 -1.61
CA ILE A 162 15.06 5.91 -1.75
C ILE A 162 16.43 6.31 -1.16
N SER A 163 16.63 7.62 -0.98
CA SER A 163 17.91 8.18 -0.48
C SER A 163 17.81 8.69 0.95
N LYS A 164 16.72 8.37 1.65
CA LYS A 164 16.60 8.74 3.07
C LYS A 164 17.43 7.78 3.91
N ASP A 165 18.18 8.33 4.84
CA ASP A 165 18.92 7.55 5.84
C ASP A 165 17.93 6.91 6.82
N VAL A 166 17.64 5.64 6.57
CA VAL A 166 16.67 4.84 7.32
C VAL A 166 17.15 3.39 7.43
N ASP A 167 16.65 2.68 8.43
CA ASP A 167 16.98 1.27 8.65
C ASP A 167 16.24 0.34 7.69
N VAL A 168 15.07 0.77 7.18
CA VAL A 168 14.17 -0.05 6.37
C VAL A 168 13.62 0.72 5.19
N LEU A 169 13.78 0.18 3.99
CA LEU A 169 13.09 0.64 2.78
C LEU A 169 11.94 -0.32 2.44
N ILE A 170 10.75 0.21 2.23
CA ILE A 170 9.56 -0.55 1.88
C ILE A 170 9.05 -0.10 0.51
N PRO A 171 9.49 -0.72 -0.60
CA PRO A 171 8.91 -0.49 -1.92
C PRO A 171 7.48 -1.04 -1.95
N ALA A 172 6.47 -0.17 -2.01
CA ALA A 172 5.07 -0.54 -1.94
C ALA A 172 4.21 0.16 -3.02
N ALA A 173 4.80 0.36 -4.20
CA ALA A 173 4.14 0.90 -5.39
C ALA A 173 4.57 0.11 -6.63
N LEU A 174 5.06 0.78 -7.68
CA LEU A 174 5.49 0.10 -8.90
C LEU A 174 6.86 -0.55 -8.72
N GLU A 175 7.08 -1.64 -9.43
CA GLU A 175 8.32 -2.39 -9.50
C GLU A 175 9.45 -1.61 -10.18
N GLY A 176 10.68 -2.18 -10.18
CA GLY A 176 11.82 -1.63 -10.88
C GLY A 176 12.43 -0.36 -10.26
N GLN A 177 12.19 -0.09 -8.99
CA GLN A 177 12.73 1.11 -8.33
C GLN A 177 14.15 0.92 -7.79
N ILE A 178 14.48 -0.27 -7.35
CA ILE A 178 15.83 -0.63 -6.92
C ILE A 178 16.52 -1.34 -8.09
N THR A 179 17.42 -0.64 -8.75
CA THR A 179 18.13 -1.08 -9.95
C THR A 179 19.62 -0.90 -9.75
N ALA A 180 20.44 -1.36 -10.71
CA ALA A 180 21.88 -1.11 -10.69
C ALA A 180 22.23 0.40 -10.67
N GLU A 181 21.34 1.25 -11.20
CA GLU A 181 21.53 2.70 -11.23
C GLU A 181 21.12 3.37 -9.91
N THR A 182 20.09 2.84 -9.24
CA THR A 182 19.51 3.45 -8.03
C THR A 182 20.05 2.86 -6.73
N VAL A 183 20.61 1.65 -6.74
CA VAL A 183 21.13 0.98 -5.54
C VAL A 183 22.21 1.77 -4.81
N GLY A 184 23.01 2.55 -5.55
CA GLY A 184 24.03 3.42 -4.96
C GLY A 184 23.49 4.64 -4.20
N ARG A 185 22.16 4.81 -4.14
CA ARG A 185 21.47 5.87 -3.40
C ARG A 185 20.93 5.41 -2.05
N ILE A 186 21.03 4.11 -1.76
CA ILE A 186 20.55 3.45 -0.55
C ILE A 186 21.63 3.44 0.52
#